data_01324533be7579afeb9a593a16ab3c64
#
_entry.id   01324533be7579afeb9a593a16ab3c64
#
_cell.length_a   1.000
_cell.length_b   1.000
_cell.length_c   1.000
_cell.angle_alpha   90.00
_cell.angle_beta   90.00
_cell.angle_gamma   90.00
#
_symmetry.space_group_name_H-M   'P 1'
#
loop_
_entity.id
_entity.type
_entity.pdbx_description
1 polymer ?
#
loop_
_entity_poly.entity_id
_entity_poly.type
_entity_poly.pdbx_seq_one_letter_code
_entity_poly.pdbx_strand_id
1 'polypeptide(L)'
;MEVIKTKIGRRSFLKISAAAGGGFLVGFNWLLSSKILDVKKSQNIIPKEWFTINGYIRINESGQVTILSPNPEIGQNVMTSMPMIVAEELDVSWDQVVVEQGKLDEDAFKNPQFAGGSLSIMRGWDPLRIAGAAGRYMLMKAASNNWGVSIDQLTTKEGSVYNKLNKKKLGYGELASKAVNIEVPKSLKLKKPEDYKIIGTSKKNVIGPKIIRGENLFGIDFKKDNMKLAMIEHPPSFGLRIKNFNRAEIISLPGVIDAFLIDTSLKNPGWADVNAFNEVIAIVGTETWSLIQAKKKLKIDFETVETLESSDLHEDKLDDALKNGTVNEQRLDGKPKEAFKNASKIIERTYSCPFIAHNTLEPMNFFADVKKKSAKLIGPIQTPKALKNSAANLLNIPKKNIDVLMTRIGGGFGRRLYVHFGLEAALISKKMGSPIKLIYKREDDITQGVFRPAYKSIYKAALDEKNRLTAFSVRGAGLPNGPVFPNRFPAGAIENYKAENIS
;
A
#
# COMPACT_ATOMS: atom_id res chain seq x y z
N MET A 1 23.81 -11.69 17.34
CA MET A 1 23.95 -11.03 16.01
C MET A 1 23.70 -12.09 14.96
N GLU A 2 22.46 -12.22 14.53
CA GLU A 2 22.12 -13.20 13.47
C GLU A 2 22.53 -12.65 12.10
N VAL A 3 23.31 -13.45 11.40
CA VAL A 3 23.78 -13.16 10.03
C VAL A 3 22.64 -13.47 9.07
N ILE A 4 22.00 -12.44 8.52
CA ILE A 4 20.96 -12.61 7.49
C ILE A 4 21.62 -13.09 6.20
N LYS A 5 21.39 -14.37 5.85
CA LYS A 5 21.86 -14.98 4.60
C LYS A 5 20.99 -14.56 3.43
N THR A 6 21.46 -13.66 2.59
CA THR A 6 20.81 -13.33 1.33
C THR A 6 21.23 -14.32 0.23
N LYS A 7 20.31 -15.21 -0.17
CA LYS A 7 20.46 -16.00 -1.41
C LYS A 7 19.82 -15.24 -2.57
N ILE A 8 20.60 -14.50 -3.32
CA ILE A 8 20.20 -14.02 -4.64
C ILE A 8 20.77 -15.00 -5.67
N GLY A 9 19.92 -15.85 -6.24
CA GLY A 9 20.37 -16.84 -7.23
C GLY A 9 20.66 -16.19 -8.58
N ARG A 10 21.71 -16.67 -9.28
CA ARG A 10 22.12 -16.21 -10.66
C ARG A 10 20.94 -16.20 -11.65
N ARG A 11 20.00 -17.15 -11.56
CA ARG A 11 18.81 -17.21 -12.43
C ARG A 11 17.81 -16.09 -12.19
N SER A 12 17.65 -15.62 -10.95
CA SER A 12 16.77 -14.46 -10.63
C SER A 12 17.38 -13.17 -11.15
N PHE A 13 18.69 -13.01 -11.08
CA PHE A 13 19.44 -11.87 -11.60
C PHE A 13 19.36 -11.78 -13.13
N LEU A 14 19.57 -12.89 -13.85
CA LEU A 14 19.49 -12.91 -15.33
C LEU A 14 18.06 -12.78 -15.86
N LYS A 15 17.04 -13.29 -15.16
CA LYS A 15 15.63 -13.10 -15.53
C LYS A 15 15.19 -11.64 -15.39
N ILE A 16 15.71 -10.92 -14.41
CA ILE A 16 15.47 -9.49 -14.23
C ILE A 16 16.08 -8.70 -15.38
N SER A 17 17.28 -9.07 -15.83
CA SER A 17 17.95 -8.40 -16.97
C SER A 17 17.23 -8.64 -18.31
N ALA A 18 16.68 -9.83 -18.54
CA ALA A 18 15.94 -10.17 -19.76
C ALA A 18 14.50 -9.60 -19.79
N ALA A 19 13.85 -9.48 -18.63
CA ALA A 19 12.52 -8.87 -18.51
C ALA A 19 12.59 -7.33 -18.59
N ALA A 20 13.73 -6.71 -18.28
CA ALA A 20 13.91 -5.27 -18.35
C ALA A 20 13.91 -4.71 -19.79
N GLY A 21 14.24 -5.53 -20.80
CA GLY A 21 14.25 -5.11 -22.20
C GLY A 21 12.88 -4.94 -22.86
N GLY A 22 11.86 -5.61 -22.39
CA GLY A 22 10.53 -5.61 -23.03
C GLY A 22 9.39 -4.95 -22.24
N GLY A 23 9.46 -4.97 -20.91
CA GLY A 23 8.39 -4.46 -20.02
C GLY A 23 8.55 -3.00 -19.61
N PHE A 24 9.72 -2.45 -19.74
CA PHE A 24 10.07 -1.11 -19.23
C PHE A 24 9.54 0.05 -20.08
N LEU A 25 9.35 -0.16 -21.38
CA LEU A 25 8.77 0.84 -22.29
C LEU A 25 7.31 1.18 -22.00
N VAL A 26 6.57 0.30 -21.33
CA VAL A 26 5.14 0.52 -21.05
C VAL A 26 4.91 1.41 -19.82
N GLY A 27 5.80 1.39 -18.82
CA GLY A 27 5.74 2.31 -17.67
C GLY A 27 6.19 3.73 -18.04
N PHE A 28 7.10 3.86 -18.99
CA PHE A 28 7.61 5.16 -19.45
C PHE A 28 6.61 5.88 -20.37
N ASN A 29 5.84 5.15 -21.19
CA ASN A 29 4.81 5.73 -22.04
C ASN A 29 3.63 6.33 -21.28
N TRP A 30 3.37 5.90 -20.04
CA TRP A 30 2.32 6.53 -19.24
C TRP A 30 2.67 7.96 -18.80
N LEU A 31 3.95 8.22 -18.52
CA LEU A 31 4.42 9.58 -18.21
C LEU A 31 4.60 10.47 -19.47
N LEU A 32 4.72 9.85 -20.64
CA LEU A 32 4.96 10.58 -21.90
C LEU A 32 3.70 10.76 -22.76
N SER A 33 2.60 10.09 -22.48
CA SER A 33 1.35 10.21 -23.24
C SER A 33 0.45 11.39 -22.82
N SER A 34 0.78 12.11 -21.75
CA SER A 34 0.26 13.45 -21.57
C SER A 34 1.03 14.37 -22.54
N LYS A 35 0.39 14.92 -23.54
CA LYS A 35 0.93 15.98 -24.39
C LYS A 35 1.58 17.04 -23.51
N ILE A 36 2.88 16.93 -23.29
CA ILE A 36 3.65 17.96 -22.63
C ILE A 36 3.94 19.03 -23.67
N LEU A 37 3.35 20.17 -23.41
CA LEU A 37 3.64 21.44 -24.00
C LEU A 37 5.13 21.64 -24.25
N ASP A 38 5.43 22.19 -25.43
CA ASP A 38 6.68 22.76 -25.85
C ASP A 38 7.43 23.47 -24.73
N VAL A 39 8.38 22.79 -24.12
CA VAL A 39 9.45 23.45 -23.38
C VAL A 39 10.64 23.56 -24.32
N LYS A 40 10.74 24.69 -24.95
CA LYS A 40 11.92 25.08 -25.71
C LYS A 40 13.16 24.99 -24.83
N LYS A 41 14.08 24.13 -25.28
CA LYS A 41 15.53 24.15 -25.07
C LYS A 41 16.05 24.28 -23.61
N SER A 42 16.07 23.17 -22.91
CA SER A 42 17.29 22.74 -22.26
C SER A 42 17.72 21.42 -22.93
N GLN A 43 18.93 21.34 -23.39
CA GLN A 43 19.52 20.10 -23.92
C GLN A 43 19.72 19.13 -22.75
N ASN A 44 18.65 18.53 -22.25
CA ASN A 44 18.72 17.37 -21.40
C ASN A 44 19.01 16.19 -22.33
N ILE A 45 20.29 15.83 -22.42
CA ILE A 45 20.72 14.58 -22.99
C ILE A 45 19.99 13.49 -22.26
N ILE A 46 19.00 12.86 -22.90
CA ILE A 46 18.35 11.64 -22.38
C ILE A 46 19.45 10.59 -22.38
N PRO A 47 19.89 10.08 -21.22
CA PRO A 47 20.96 9.09 -21.18
C PRO A 47 20.57 7.88 -22.01
N LYS A 48 21.44 7.43 -22.90
CA LYS A 48 21.17 6.32 -23.83
C LYS A 48 20.99 4.99 -23.11
N GLU A 49 21.61 4.79 -21.96
CA GLU A 49 21.54 3.53 -21.22
C GLU A 49 21.35 3.72 -19.70
N TRP A 50 20.52 2.85 -19.12
CA TRP A 50 20.33 2.71 -17.69
C TRP A 50 20.83 1.35 -17.23
N PHE A 51 21.69 1.32 -16.21
CA PHE A 51 22.20 0.09 -15.62
C PHE A 51 21.48 -0.23 -14.33
N THR A 52 20.84 -1.41 -14.26
CA THR A 52 20.17 -1.91 -13.08
C THR A 52 21.19 -2.56 -12.14
N ILE A 53 21.51 -1.89 -11.06
CA ILE A 53 22.45 -2.38 -10.05
C ILE A 53 21.81 -3.48 -9.19
N ASN A 54 20.57 -3.24 -8.74
CA ASN A 54 19.75 -4.23 -8.04
C ASN A 54 18.26 -3.85 -8.14
N GLY A 55 17.36 -4.57 -7.46
CA GLY A 55 15.91 -4.31 -7.49
C GLY A 55 15.50 -2.90 -7.06
N TYR A 56 16.35 -2.15 -6.37
CA TYR A 56 16.07 -0.80 -5.86
C TYR A 56 16.80 0.31 -6.60
N ILE A 57 17.89 0.03 -7.30
CA ILE A 57 18.84 1.05 -7.79
C ILE A 57 19.09 0.87 -9.28
N ARG A 58 18.92 1.98 -10.01
CA ARG A 58 19.38 2.13 -11.39
C ARG A 58 20.30 3.36 -11.49
N ILE A 59 21.36 3.27 -12.28
CA ILE A 59 22.32 4.36 -12.50
C ILE A 59 22.49 4.51 -13.99
N ASN A 60 22.46 5.75 -14.49
CA ASN A 60 22.75 6.05 -15.88
C ASN A 60 24.21 6.50 -16.07
N GLU A 61 24.64 6.62 -17.31
CA GLU A 61 26.00 7.02 -17.68
C GLU A 61 26.37 8.41 -17.15
N SER A 62 25.43 9.32 -16.97
CA SER A 62 25.69 10.66 -16.40
C SER A 62 25.82 10.64 -14.87
N GLY A 63 25.67 9.49 -14.21
CA GLY A 63 25.74 9.35 -12.75
C GLY A 63 24.45 9.68 -12.03
N GLN A 64 23.34 9.93 -12.72
CA GLN A 64 22.03 10.07 -12.07
C GLN A 64 21.59 8.72 -11.52
N VAL A 65 21.12 8.73 -10.28
CA VAL A 65 20.68 7.53 -9.56
C VAL A 65 19.16 7.55 -9.44
N THR A 66 18.49 6.54 -9.95
CA THR A 66 17.08 6.30 -9.69
C THR A 66 16.94 5.26 -8.58
N ILE A 67 16.21 5.62 -7.52
CA ILE A 67 15.87 4.71 -6.43
C ILE A 67 14.37 4.40 -6.49
N LEU A 68 14.04 3.11 -6.53
CA LEU A 68 12.66 2.63 -6.52
C LEU A 68 12.16 2.54 -5.08
N SER A 69 11.10 3.31 -4.74
CA SER A 69 10.38 3.15 -3.49
C SER A 69 9.43 1.96 -3.59
N PRO A 70 9.59 0.91 -2.77
CA PRO A 70 8.84 -0.33 -2.98
C PRO A 70 7.38 -0.24 -2.50
N ASN A 71 7.12 0.48 -1.41
CA ASN A 71 5.82 0.46 -0.73
C ASN A 71 4.83 1.48 -1.32
N PRO A 72 3.51 1.21 -1.23
CA PRO A 72 2.49 2.17 -1.64
C PRO A 72 2.60 3.50 -0.89
N GLU A 73 2.52 4.61 -1.61
CA GLU A 73 2.51 5.96 -1.07
C GLU A 73 1.08 6.42 -0.80
N ILE A 74 0.71 6.55 0.46
CA ILE A 74 -0.64 6.92 0.93
C ILE A 74 -0.70 8.32 1.56
N GLY A 75 0.37 9.12 1.39
CA GLY A 75 0.53 10.44 2.01
C GLY A 75 1.48 10.45 3.20
N GLN A 76 2.07 9.30 3.58
CA GLN A 76 3.01 9.13 4.69
C GLN A 76 4.48 9.42 4.31
N ASN A 77 4.75 9.82 3.06
CA ASN A 77 6.08 10.16 2.54
C ASN A 77 7.10 9.01 2.47
N VAL A 78 6.67 7.77 2.33
CA VAL A 78 7.60 6.64 2.14
C VAL A 78 8.36 6.74 0.81
N MET A 79 7.80 7.42 -0.21
CA MET A 79 8.54 7.75 -1.42
C MET A 79 9.72 8.69 -1.19
N THR A 80 9.82 9.35 -0.05
CA THR A 80 10.99 10.13 0.35
C THR A 80 11.84 9.35 1.34
N SER A 81 11.25 8.87 2.42
CA SER A 81 12.01 8.28 3.54
C SER A 81 12.65 6.92 3.22
N MET A 82 12.02 6.05 2.44
CA MET A 82 12.64 4.78 2.06
C MET A 82 13.85 4.95 1.12
N PRO A 83 13.76 5.77 0.05
CA PRO A 83 14.93 6.10 -0.77
C PRO A 83 16.07 6.80 -0.02
N MET A 84 15.78 7.59 1.02
CA MET A 84 16.84 8.18 1.87
C MET A 84 17.72 7.11 2.51
N ILE A 85 17.14 5.99 2.95
CA ILE A 85 17.88 4.87 3.55
C ILE A 85 18.80 4.21 2.54
N VAL A 86 18.34 4.00 1.32
CA VAL A 86 19.13 3.43 0.23
C VAL A 86 20.25 4.40 -0.19
N ALA A 87 19.92 5.69 -0.37
CA ALA A 87 20.87 6.72 -0.77
C ALA A 87 21.97 6.91 0.26
N GLU A 88 21.67 6.83 1.55
CA GLU A 88 22.65 6.88 2.64
C GLU A 88 23.71 5.79 2.48
N GLU A 89 23.28 4.54 2.38
CA GLU A 89 24.20 3.42 2.27
C GLU A 89 24.90 3.34 0.91
N LEU A 90 24.26 3.84 -0.14
CA LEU A 90 24.89 3.97 -1.48
C LEU A 90 25.96 5.08 -1.52
N ASP A 91 25.92 6.01 -0.57
CA ASP A 91 26.80 7.16 -0.46
C ASP A 91 26.70 8.11 -1.69
N VAL A 92 25.47 8.39 -2.10
CA VAL A 92 25.15 9.31 -3.18
C VAL A 92 24.58 10.62 -2.64
N SER A 93 24.86 11.76 -3.28
CA SER A 93 24.20 13.01 -2.91
C SER A 93 22.71 12.94 -3.17
N TRP A 94 21.90 13.44 -2.22
CA TRP A 94 20.44 13.44 -2.39
C TRP A 94 19.96 14.16 -3.63
N ASP A 95 20.67 15.19 -4.06
CA ASP A 95 20.33 15.97 -5.25
C ASP A 95 20.53 15.19 -6.57
N GLN A 96 21.30 14.11 -6.54
CA GLN A 96 21.49 13.20 -7.68
C GLN A 96 20.42 12.09 -7.74
N VAL A 97 19.54 12.00 -6.72
CA VAL A 97 18.56 10.93 -6.61
C VAL A 97 17.24 11.33 -7.26
N VAL A 98 16.78 10.49 -8.18
CA VAL A 98 15.41 10.49 -8.70
C VAL A 98 14.67 9.34 -8.05
N VAL A 99 13.45 9.59 -7.58
CA VAL A 99 12.63 8.56 -6.93
C VAL A 99 11.47 8.18 -7.83
N GLU A 100 11.28 6.87 -7.99
CA GLU A 100 10.12 6.30 -8.68
C GLU A 100 9.38 5.30 -7.77
N GLN A 101 8.07 5.16 -7.98
CA GLN A 101 7.28 4.11 -7.32
C GLN A 101 7.62 2.75 -7.98
N GLY A 102 8.06 1.79 -7.19
CA GLY A 102 8.25 0.41 -7.65
C GLY A 102 6.90 -0.26 -7.99
N LYS A 103 6.82 -0.98 -9.11
CA LYS A 103 5.70 -1.89 -9.38
C LYS A 103 5.70 -3.05 -8.38
N LEU A 104 4.60 -3.78 -8.29
CA LEU A 104 4.61 -5.04 -7.53
C LEU A 104 5.59 -6.04 -8.16
N ASP A 105 6.65 -6.36 -7.44
CA ASP A 105 7.69 -7.30 -7.86
C ASP A 105 8.24 -8.07 -6.64
N GLU A 106 7.72 -9.28 -6.46
CA GLU A 106 8.04 -10.11 -5.30
C GLU A 106 9.44 -10.74 -5.40
N ASP A 107 10.04 -10.76 -6.60
CA ASP A 107 11.40 -11.25 -6.81
C ASP A 107 12.42 -10.15 -6.50
N ALA A 108 12.15 -8.93 -6.91
CA ALA A 108 13.02 -7.78 -6.69
C ALA A 108 12.99 -7.29 -5.24
N PHE A 109 11.79 -7.22 -4.63
CA PHE A 109 11.60 -6.71 -3.27
C PHE A 109 11.33 -7.85 -2.29
N LYS A 110 12.31 -8.16 -1.46
CA LYS A 110 12.20 -9.27 -0.47
C LYS A 110 11.17 -9.00 0.62
N ASN A 111 10.98 -7.74 0.99
CA ASN A 111 9.92 -7.35 1.90
C ASN A 111 8.59 -7.17 1.15
N PRO A 112 7.47 -7.54 1.79
CA PRO A 112 6.17 -7.27 1.20
C PRO A 112 5.98 -5.78 0.89
N GLN A 113 5.60 -5.48 -0.34
CA GLN A 113 5.18 -4.13 -0.74
C GLN A 113 3.79 -3.87 -0.14
N PHE A 114 3.77 -3.21 1.00
CA PHE A 114 2.59 -3.08 1.85
C PHE A 114 2.61 -1.75 2.60
N ALA A 115 1.47 -1.07 2.67
CA ALA A 115 1.31 0.13 3.50
C ALA A 115 0.21 -0.10 4.54
N GLY A 116 0.60 -0.26 5.79
CA GLY A 116 -0.30 -0.46 6.92
C GLY A 116 0.45 -0.77 8.21
N GLY A 117 -0.20 -0.59 9.36
CA GLY A 117 0.36 -0.88 10.68
C GLY A 117 1.62 -0.10 11.03
N SER A 118 1.92 1.00 10.35
CA SER A 118 3.17 1.80 10.49
C SER A 118 4.45 0.99 10.24
N LEU A 119 4.39 -0.06 9.42
CA LEU A 119 5.46 -1.05 9.28
C LEU A 119 6.47 -0.75 8.15
N SER A 120 6.21 0.22 7.28
CA SER A 120 7.03 0.44 6.07
C SER A 120 8.51 0.67 6.39
N ILE A 121 8.82 1.61 7.28
CA ILE A 121 10.21 1.90 7.66
C ILE A 121 10.76 0.81 8.56
N MET A 122 10.01 0.37 9.57
CA MET A 122 10.47 -0.64 10.51
C MET A 122 10.89 -1.94 9.80
N ARG A 123 10.06 -2.46 8.90
CA ARG A 123 10.37 -3.68 8.13
C ARG A 123 11.34 -3.42 6.98
N GLY A 124 11.36 -2.20 6.44
CA GLY A 124 12.21 -1.81 5.33
C GLY A 124 13.63 -1.44 5.75
N TRP A 125 13.89 -1.16 7.03
CA TRP A 125 15.15 -0.59 7.49
C TRP A 125 16.38 -1.38 7.04
N ASP A 126 16.49 -2.64 7.43
CA ASP A 126 17.65 -3.48 7.07
C ASP A 126 17.71 -3.81 5.58
N PRO A 127 16.62 -4.25 4.91
CA PRO A 127 16.66 -4.52 3.48
C PRO A 127 17.05 -3.33 2.61
N LEU A 128 16.60 -2.11 2.94
CA LEU A 128 16.94 -0.91 2.20
C LEU A 128 18.40 -0.51 2.41
N ARG A 129 18.91 -0.64 3.64
CA ARG A 129 20.32 -0.44 3.94
C ARG A 129 21.20 -1.44 3.19
N ILE A 130 20.83 -2.72 3.23
CA ILE A 130 21.55 -3.78 2.49
C ILE A 130 21.55 -3.49 0.98
N ALA A 131 20.43 -3.05 0.42
CA ALA A 131 20.36 -2.70 -1.01
C ALA A 131 21.31 -1.55 -1.39
N GLY A 132 21.36 -0.50 -0.58
CA GLY A 132 22.30 0.63 -0.78
C GLY A 132 23.76 0.22 -0.63
N ALA A 133 24.09 -0.54 0.43
CA ALA A 133 25.44 -1.04 0.68
C ALA A 133 25.90 -2.03 -0.39
N ALA A 134 25.00 -2.88 -0.91
CA ALA A 134 25.30 -3.78 -2.03
C ALA A 134 25.66 -2.99 -3.28
N GLY A 135 24.86 -1.99 -3.64
CA GLY A 135 25.17 -1.10 -4.79
C GLY A 135 26.50 -0.40 -4.62
N ARG A 136 26.79 0.16 -3.44
CA ARG A 136 28.10 0.77 -3.14
C ARG A 136 29.26 -0.22 -3.30
N TYR A 137 29.10 -1.43 -2.74
CA TYR A 137 30.13 -2.48 -2.89
C TYR A 137 30.39 -2.83 -4.35
N MET A 138 29.35 -3.03 -5.17
CA MET A 138 29.48 -3.36 -6.59
C MET A 138 30.24 -2.28 -7.35
N LEU A 139 29.94 -1.01 -7.09
CA LEU A 139 30.62 0.13 -7.71
C LEU A 139 32.08 0.24 -7.24
N MET A 140 32.35 0.06 -5.96
CA MET A 140 33.73 0.04 -5.43
C MET A 140 34.52 -1.12 -6.00
N LYS A 141 33.95 -2.29 -6.14
CA LYS A 141 34.62 -3.45 -6.74
C LYS A 141 34.88 -3.27 -8.23
N ALA A 142 33.96 -2.63 -8.96
CA ALA A 142 34.20 -2.24 -10.35
C ALA A 142 35.36 -1.28 -10.48
N ALA A 143 35.46 -0.29 -9.59
CA ALA A 143 36.61 0.63 -9.55
C ALA A 143 37.92 -0.08 -9.14
N SER A 144 37.88 -0.98 -8.17
CA SER A 144 38.99 -1.85 -7.75
C SER A 144 39.57 -2.62 -8.94
N ASN A 145 38.71 -3.27 -9.71
CA ASN A 145 39.08 -4.02 -10.91
C ASN A 145 39.63 -3.08 -12.00
N ASN A 146 39.08 -1.89 -12.17
CA ASN A 146 39.48 -0.93 -13.17
C ASN A 146 40.90 -0.32 -12.89
N TRP A 147 41.21 -0.16 -11.60
CA TRP A 147 42.50 0.41 -11.18
C TRP A 147 43.55 -0.64 -10.77
N GLY A 148 43.19 -1.91 -10.68
CA GLY A 148 44.06 -2.98 -10.22
C GLY A 148 44.51 -2.83 -8.75
N VAL A 149 43.63 -2.31 -7.90
CA VAL A 149 43.92 -2.06 -6.47
C VAL A 149 42.94 -2.78 -5.56
N SER A 150 43.35 -3.02 -4.29
CA SER A 150 42.43 -3.60 -3.30
C SER A 150 41.24 -2.67 -3.02
N ILE A 151 40.06 -3.24 -2.79
CA ILE A 151 38.86 -2.48 -2.43
C ILE A 151 39.03 -1.68 -1.13
N ASP A 152 39.86 -2.15 -0.20
CA ASP A 152 40.17 -1.48 1.07
C ASP A 152 40.92 -0.14 0.89
N GLN A 153 41.57 0.04 -0.24
CA GLN A 153 42.25 1.28 -0.63
C GLN A 153 41.27 2.31 -1.23
N LEU A 154 40.00 1.94 -1.35
CA LEU A 154 38.97 2.79 -1.91
C LEU A 154 38.04 3.36 -0.84
N THR A 155 37.41 4.46 -1.17
CA THR A 155 36.30 5.04 -0.39
C THR A 155 35.27 5.64 -1.34
N THR A 156 34.08 5.91 -0.83
CA THR A 156 33.01 6.55 -1.60
C THR A 156 32.66 7.91 -1.02
N LYS A 157 32.24 8.82 -1.88
CA LYS A 157 31.66 10.10 -1.50
C LYS A 157 30.82 10.66 -2.65
N GLU A 158 29.60 11.06 -2.36
CA GLU A 158 28.74 11.83 -3.28
C GLU A 158 28.65 11.25 -4.71
N GLY A 159 28.37 9.93 -4.82
CA GLY A 159 28.21 9.26 -6.10
C GLY A 159 29.50 9.00 -6.87
N SER A 160 30.65 8.97 -6.19
CA SER A 160 31.94 8.66 -6.77
C SER A 160 32.76 7.74 -5.87
N VAL A 161 33.65 6.95 -6.50
CA VAL A 161 34.65 6.12 -5.83
C VAL A 161 36.00 6.83 -5.91
N TYR A 162 36.71 6.89 -4.80
CA TYR A 162 38.04 7.54 -4.67
C TYR A 162 39.09 6.50 -4.27
N ASN A 163 40.24 6.61 -4.90
CA ASN A 163 41.45 5.89 -4.48
C ASN A 163 42.17 6.73 -3.42
N LYS A 164 42.35 6.18 -2.21
CA LYS A 164 42.98 6.86 -1.08
C LYS A 164 44.45 7.18 -1.29
N LEU A 165 45.16 6.39 -2.13
CA LEU A 165 46.60 6.51 -2.34
C LEU A 165 46.94 7.65 -3.31
N ASN A 166 46.22 7.76 -4.42
CA ASN A 166 46.57 8.66 -5.50
C ASN A 166 45.51 9.72 -5.82
N LYS A 167 44.44 9.80 -5.01
CA LYS A 167 43.34 10.76 -5.14
C LYS A 167 42.54 10.67 -6.45
N LYS A 168 42.77 9.67 -7.32
CA LYS A 168 41.95 9.43 -8.51
C LYS A 168 40.50 9.13 -8.11
N LYS A 169 39.57 9.56 -8.94
CA LYS A 169 38.12 9.28 -8.74
C LYS A 169 37.49 8.77 -10.03
N LEU A 170 36.42 8.00 -9.88
CA LEU A 170 35.48 7.59 -10.92
C LEU A 170 34.05 7.81 -10.43
N GLY A 171 33.24 8.43 -11.26
CA GLY A 171 31.80 8.61 -10.98
C GLY A 171 31.04 7.29 -11.07
N TYR A 172 29.91 7.19 -10.38
CA TYR A 172 29.08 5.99 -10.44
C TYR A 172 28.57 5.69 -11.85
N GLY A 173 28.31 6.72 -12.67
CA GLY A 173 27.94 6.54 -14.08
C GLY A 173 28.98 5.81 -14.90
N GLU A 174 30.29 6.16 -14.72
CA GLU A 174 31.40 5.51 -15.40
C GLU A 174 31.63 4.05 -15.00
N LEU A 175 31.14 3.68 -13.81
CA LEU A 175 31.29 2.35 -13.20
C LEU A 175 30.07 1.48 -13.39
N ALA A 176 28.90 2.06 -13.68
CA ALA A 176 27.61 1.38 -13.64
C ALA A 176 27.56 0.14 -14.56
N SER A 177 28.03 0.26 -15.81
CA SER A 177 28.08 -0.85 -16.77
C SER A 177 28.94 -2.03 -16.30
N LYS A 178 30.05 -1.73 -15.61
CA LYS A 178 30.92 -2.76 -15.04
C LYS A 178 30.41 -3.35 -13.74
N ALA A 179 29.68 -2.54 -12.97
CA ALA A 179 29.14 -2.94 -11.66
C ALA A 179 28.04 -3.99 -11.75
N VAL A 180 27.20 -4.00 -12.79
CA VAL A 180 26.08 -4.94 -12.93
C VAL A 180 26.47 -6.41 -12.91
N ASN A 181 27.72 -6.72 -13.25
CA ASN A 181 28.26 -8.08 -13.29
C ASN A 181 29.01 -8.49 -12.00
N ILE A 182 29.08 -7.61 -11.01
CA ILE A 182 29.78 -7.89 -9.74
C ILE A 182 28.88 -8.68 -8.81
N GLU A 183 29.39 -9.78 -8.29
CA GLU A 183 28.70 -10.57 -7.26
C GLU A 183 28.78 -9.88 -5.89
N VAL A 184 27.65 -9.81 -5.21
CA VAL A 184 27.54 -9.22 -3.87
C VAL A 184 27.97 -10.26 -2.83
N PRO A 185 28.84 -9.93 -1.88
CA PRO A 185 29.27 -10.87 -0.84
C PRO A 185 28.12 -11.16 0.13
N LYS A 186 28.24 -12.26 0.86
CA LYS A 186 27.22 -12.68 1.87
C LYS A 186 27.10 -11.69 3.04
N SER A 187 28.15 -10.94 3.30
CA SER A 187 28.23 -9.96 4.40
C SER A 187 28.66 -8.61 3.83
N LEU A 188 27.94 -7.57 4.20
CA LEU A 188 28.19 -6.18 3.80
C LEU A 188 28.44 -5.31 5.04
N LYS A 189 29.39 -4.39 4.93
CA LYS A 189 29.62 -3.39 5.97
C LYS A 189 28.65 -2.24 5.78
N LEU A 190 27.73 -2.07 6.72
CA LEU A 190 26.80 -0.95 6.78
C LEU A 190 27.46 0.27 7.45
N LYS A 191 27.02 1.47 7.10
CA LYS A 191 27.40 2.71 7.81
C LYS A 191 26.93 2.66 9.26
N LYS A 192 27.65 3.32 10.13
CA LYS A 192 27.24 3.53 11.50
C LYS A 192 26.38 4.81 11.61
N PRO A 193 25.56 4.96 12.66
CA PRO A 193 24.73 6.16 12.84
C PRO A 193 25.52 7.48 12.82
N GLU A 194 26.72 7.50 13.35
CA GLU A 194 27.62 8.65 13.36
C GLU A 194 28.13 9.05 11.95
N ASP A 195 28.06 8.14 10.99
CA ASP A 195 28.47 8.37 9.59
C ASP A 195 27.31 8.85 8.69
N TYR A 196 26.09 8.97 9.23
CA TYR A 196 24.93 9.35 8.42
C TYR A 196 24.96 10.82 8.00
N LYS A 197 24.59 11.08 6.76
CA LYS A 197 24.54 12.40 6.15
C LYS A 197 23.16 12.75 5.61
N ILE A 198 22.35 11.75 5.28
CA ILE A 198 21.00 11.87 4.74
C ILE A 198 19.96 11.48 5.79
N ILE A 199 20.13 10.34 6.43
CA ILE A 199 19.25 9.88 7.52
C ILE A 199 19.36 10.85 8.68
N GLY A 200 18.21 11.22 9.26
CA GLY A 200 18.15 12.21 10.35
C GLY A 200 18.11 13.68 9.87
N THR A 201 18.22 13.94 8.55
CA THR A 201 18.10 15.30 8.00
C THR A 201 16.72 15.50 7.36
N SER A 202 16.25 16.75 7.37
CA SER A 202 14.99 17.10 6.71
C SER A 202 15.15 17.10 5.18
N LYS A 203 14.29 16.34 4.49
CA LYS A 203 14.18 16.34 3.03
C LYS A 203 12.77 16.71 2.59
N LYS A 204 12.67 17.52 1.54
CA LYS A 204 11.37 17.87 0.95
C LYS A 204 10.75 16.62 0.31
N ASN A 205 9.41 16.55 0.33
CA ASN A 205 8.67 15.50 -0.36
C ASN A 205 9.06 15.49 -1.86
N VAL A 206 9.59 14.35 -2.33
CA VAL A 206 10.12 14.22 -3.71
C VAL A 206 9.07 14.42 -4.80
N ILE A 207 7.80 14.17 -4.49
CA ILE A 207 6.67 14.39 -5.41
C ILE A 207 5.85 15.65 -5.08
N GLY A 208 6.22 16.39 -4.03
CA GLY A 208 5.54 17.62 -3.61
C GLY A 208 5.32 18.62 -4.75
N PRO A 209 6.34 18.97 -5.55
CA PRO A 209 6.19 19.86 -6.69
C PRO A 209 5.17 19.36 -7.73
N LYS A 210 5.08 18.05 -7.96
CA LYS A 210 4.10 17.46 -8.89
C LYS A 210 2.67 17.57 -8.35
N ILE A 211 2.49 17.35 -7.04
CA ILE A 211 1.19 17.48 -6.37
C ILE A 211 0.68 18.92 -6.50
N ILE A 212 1.55 19.91 -6.19
CA ILE A 212 1.18 21.33 -6.23
C ILE A 212 0.80 21.79 -7.64
N ARG A 213 1.43 21.21 -8.68
CA ARG A 213 1.08 21.51 -10.07
C ARG A 213 -0.13 20.73 -10.58
N GLY A 214 -0.75 19.89 -9.77
CA GLY A 214 -1.91 19.09 -10.18
C GLY A 214 -1.57 18.03 -11.25
N GLU A 215 -0.35 17.48 -11.23
CA GLU A 215 0.00 16.37 -12.14
C GLU A 215 -0.82 15.12 -11.84
N ASN A 216 -1.14 14.36 -12.87
CA ASN A 216 -1.94 13.12 -12.80
C ASN A 216 -1.18 12.03 -12.05
N LEU A 217 -1.34 11.96 -10.72
CA LEU A 217 -0.61 11.04 -9.84
C LEU A 217 -1.51 9.97 -9.21
N PHE A 218 -2.78 10.29 -9.02
CA PHE A 218 -3.74 9.47 -8.28
C PHE A 218 -4.45 8.47 -9.19
N GLY A 219 -5.06 7.45 -8.61
CA GLY A 219 -5.83 6.48 -9.37
C GLY A 219 -6.99 7.11 -10.13
N ILE A 220 -7.64 8.10 -9.51
CA ILE A 220 -8.75 8.82 -10.13
C ILE A 220 -8.31 9.62 -11.37
N ASP A 221 -7.05 10.01 -11.48
CA ASP A 221 -6.51 10.73 -12.62
C ASP A 221 -6.13 9.82 -13.79
N PHE A 222 -6.00 8.51 -13.53
CA PHE A 222 -5.54 7.56 -14.53
C PHE A 222 -6.47 7.53 -15.76
N LYS A 223 -5.88 7.65 -16.94
CA LYS A 223 -6.57 7.57 -18.22
C LYS A 223 -5.84 6.63 -19.18
N LYS A 224 -6.59 5.93 -19.98
CA LYS A 224 -6.10 5.08 -21.07
C LYS A 224 -7.05 5.19 -22.26
N ASP A 225 -6.50 5.15 -23.47
CA ASP A 225 -7.30 5.16 -24.69
C ASP A 225 -8.29 3.98 -24.71
N ASN A 226 -9.48 4.23 -25.19
CA ASN A 226 -10.58 3.25 -25.30
C ASN A 226 -11.06 2.63 -23.98
N MET A 227 -10.68 3.18 -22.82
CA MET A 227 -11.25 2.75 -21.54
C MET A 227 -12.70 3.25 -21.40
N LYS A 228 -13.55 2.41 -20.82
CA LYS A 228 -14.89 2.78 -20.40
C LYS A 228 -14.90 3.07 -18.90
N LEU A 229 -15.88 3.83 -18.46
CA LEU A 229 -16.11 4.12 -17.06
C LEU A 229 -17.16 3.16 -16.50
N ALA A 230 -17.04 2.82 -15.23
CA ALA A 230 -18.03 2.06 -14.50
C ALA A 230 -18.31 2.65 -13.14
N MET A 231 -19.55 2.50 -12.68
CA MET A 231 -19.98 2.72 -11.31
C MET A 231 -20.69 1.48 -10.80
N ILE A 232 -20.75 1.30 -9.50
CA ILE A 232 -21.49 0.21 -8.86
C ILE A 232 -22.67 0.74 -8.05
N GLU A 233 -23.66 -0.14 -7.83
CA GLU A 233 -24.72 0.04 -6.84
C GLU A 233 -24.80 -1.21 -6.00
N HIS A 234 -24.84 -1.07 -4.69
CA HIS A 234 -24.93 -2.15 -3.71
C HIS A 234 -26.26 -2.09 -2.94
N PRO A 235 -26.66 -3.16 -2.25
CA PRO A 235 -27.81 -3.09 -1.33
C PRO A 235 -27.65 -1.99 -0.27
N PRO A 236 -28.74 -1.37 0.18
CA PRO A 236 -28.68 -0.28 1.14
C PRO A 236 -28.41 -0.75 2.58
N SER A 237 -28.52 -2.04 2.85
CA SER A 237 -28.30 -2.64 4.17
C SER A 237 -27.69 -4.03 4.06
N PHE A 238 -26.92 -4.44 5.06
CA PHE A 238 -26.54 -5.84 5.26
C PHE A 238 -27.79 -6.71 5.41
N GLY A 239 -27.69 -7.98 5.02
CA GLY A 239 -28.83 -8.91 5.03
C GLY A 239 -29.79 -8.75 3.86
N LEU A 240 -29.52 -7.81 2.94
CA LEU A 240 -30.25 -7.68 1.67
C LEU A 240 -29.42 -8.20 0.50
N ARG A 241 -30.12 -8.81 -0.46
CA ARG A 241 -29.58 -9.27 -1.74
C ARG A 241 -30.35 -8.65 -2.91
N ILE A 242 -29.72 -8.42 -4.02
CA ILE A 242 -30.34 -7.89 -5.24
C ILE A 242 -31.11 -9.03 -5.94
N LYS A 243 -32.45 -8.91 -6.02
CA LYS A 243 -33.30 -9.85 -6.73
C LYS A 243 -33.44 -9.50 -8.21
N ASN A 244 -33.70 -8.24 -8.51
CA ASN A 244 -33.91 -7.73 -9.85
C ASN A 244 -33.70 -6.21 -9.89
N PHE A 245 -33.57 -5.65 -11.11
CA PHE A 245 -33.53 -4.20 -11.33
C PHE A 245 -34.03 -3.83 -12.74
N ASN A 246 -34.37 -2.58 -12.96
CA ASN A 246 -34.92 -2.05 -14.22
C ASN A 246 -33.85 -1.90 -15.32
N ARG A 247 -33.14 -2.98 -15.66
CA ARG A 247 -32.00 -2.99 -16.59
C ARG A 247 -32.34 -2.35 -17.95
N ALA A 248 -33.48 -2.69 -18.55
CA ALA A 248 -33.87 -2.18 -19.87
C ALA A 248 -33.99 -0.65 -19.91
N GLU A 249 -34.54 -0.04 -18.84
CA GLU A 249 -34.62 1.41 -18.70
C GLU A 249 -33.21 2.01 -18.58
N ILE A 250 -32.33 1.41 -17.77
CA ILE A 250 -30.99 1.94 -17.51
C ILE A 250 -30.12 1.93 -18.78
N ILE A 251 -30.12 0.85 -19.55
CA ILE A 251 -29.30 0.76 -20.77
C ILE A 251 -29.80 1.65 -21.91
N SER A 252 -31.04 2.13 -21.85
CA SER A 252 -31.58 3.08 -22.82
C SER A 252 -31.14 4.53 -22.58
N LEU A 253 -30.47 4.82 -21.45
CA LEU A 253 -30.08 6.18 -21.09
C LEU A 253 -28.84 6.62 -21.88
N PRO A 254 -28.78 7.93 -22.26
CA PRO A 254 -27.62 8.47 -22.98
C PRO A 254 -26.30 8.24 -22.24
N GLY A 255 -25.28 7.77 -22.94
CA GLY A 255 -23.95 7.55 -22.40
C GLY A 255 -23.78 6.27 -21.59
N VAL A 256 -24.86 5.49 -21.39
CA VAL A 256 -24.81 4.14 -20.81
C VAL A 256 -24.57 3.10 -21.90
N ILE A 257 -23.68 2.17 -21.65
CA ILE A 257 -23.33 1.08 -22.59
C ILE A 257 -23.99 -0.23 -22.14
N ASP A 258 -23.93 -0.53 -20.84
CA ASP A 258 -24.50 -1.75 -20.28
C ASP A 258 -24.73 -1.59 -18.75
N ALA A 259 -25.58 -2.47 -18.20
CA ALA A 259 -25.79 -2.61 -16.75
C ALA A 259 -26.06 -4.08 -16.42
N PHE A 260 -25.37 -4.61 -15.38
CA PHE A 260 -25.45 -6.02 -15.03
C PHE A 260 -24.98 -6.29 -13.60
N LEU A 261 -25.37 -7.43 -13.05
CA LEU A 261 -24.85 -7.95 -11.80
C LEU A 261 -23.44 -8.53 -11.99
N ILE A 262 -22.59 -8.29 -11.01
CA ILE A 262 -21.33 -8.98 -10.78
C ILE A 262 -21.32 -9.57 -9.38
N ASP A 263 -20.60 -10.68 -9.21
CA ASP A 263 -20.37 -11.34 -7.93
C ASP A 263 -18.87 -11.53 -7.72
N THR A 264 -18.34 -10.93 -6.67
CA THR A 264 -16.93 -10.96 -6.28
C THR A 264 -16.62 -12.04 -5.23
N SER A 265 -17.55 -12.91 -4.92
CA SER A 265 -17.36 -14.00 -3.97
C SER A 265 -16.18 -14.88 -4.33
N LEU A 266 -15.34 -15.16 -3.34
CA LEU A 266 -14.17 -16.04 -3.48
C LEU A 266 -14.40 -17.34 -2.72
N LYS A 267 -14.02 -18.48 -3.30
CA LYS A 267 -14.11 -19.79 -2.65
C LYS A 267 -13.25 -19.87 -1.38
N ASN A 268 -12.07 -19.25 -1.42
CA ASN A 268 -11.12 -19.23 -0.31
C ASN A 268 -10.62 -17.79 -0.11
N PRO A 269 -11.39 -16.94 0.59
CA PRO A 269 -11.00 -15.56 0.80
C PRO A 269 -9.78 -15.46 1.73
N GLY A 270 -8.83 -14.58 1.38
CA GLY A 270 -7.74 -14.17 2.25
C GLY A 270 -8.17 -13.03 3.19
N TRP A 271 -7.28 -12.62 4.07
CA TRP A 271 -7.56 -11.58 5.06
C TRP A 271 -7.91 -10.19 4.46
N ALA A 272 -7.48 -9.93 3.23
CA ALA A 272 -7.77 -8.68 2.53
C ALA A 272 -9.03 -8.76 1.64
N ASP A 273 -9.66 -9.93 1.56
CA ASP A 273 -10.85 -10.17 0.74
C ASP A 273 -12.15 -9.88 1.52
N VAL A 274 -12.11 -8.88 2.37
CA VAL A 274 -13.31 -8.40 3.09
C VAL A 274 -14.13 -7.55 2.14
N ASN A 275 -15.35 -7.97 1.94
CA ASN A 275 -16.38 -7.22 1.20
C ASN A 275 -17.71 -7.36 1.92
N ALA A 276 -18.39 -6.24 2.10
CA ALA A 276 -19.71 -6.25 2.73
C ALA A 276 -20.82 -6.69 1.77
N PHE A 277 -20.63 -6.41 0.48
CA PHE A 277 -21.59 -6.72 -0.59
C PHE A 277 -20.86 -7.38 -1.74
N ASN A 278 -20.90 -8.68 -1.81
CA ASN A 278 -20.28 -9.43 -2.90
C ASN A 278 -21.02 -9.26 -4.23
N GLU A 279 -22.36 -9.14 -4.19
CA GLU A 279 -23.17 -8.86 -5.36
C GLU A 279 -23.49 -7.37 -5.47
N VAL A 280 -23.14 -6.79 -6.61
CA VAL A 280 -23.41 -5.39 -6.93
C VAL A 280 -23.87 -5.23 -8.39
N ILE A 281 -24.67 -4.19 -8.67
CA ILE A 281 -24.97 -3.80 -10.05
C ILE A 281 -23.84 -2.93 -10.56
N ALA A 282 -23.23 -3.33 -11.67
CA ALA A 282 -22.29 -2.50 -12.40
C ALA A 282 -23.04 -1.78 -13.54
N ILE A 283 -22.82 -0.47 -13.65
CA ILE A 283 -23.28 0.35 -14.78
C ILE A 283 -22.05 0.85 -15.52
N VAL A 284 -21.98 0.58 -16.82
CA VAL A 284 -20.84 0.92 -17.67
C VAL A 284 -21.25 1.98 -18.69
N GLY A 285 -20.40 2.96 -18.91
CA GLY A 285 -20.67 4.04 -19.85
C GLY A 285 -19.43 4.80 -20.30
N THR A 286 -19.64 5.90 -21.00
CA THR A 286 -18.59 6.72 -21.59
C THR A 286 -18.19 7.91 -20.72
N GLU A 287 -19.11 8.39 -19.87
CA GLU A 287 -18.94 9.61 -19.09
C GLU A 287 -19.44 9.44 -17.64
N THR A 288 -18.70 10.03 -16.70
CA THR A 288 -19.04 9.98 -15.28
C THR A 288 -20.44 10.55 -14.99
N TRP A 289 -20.79 11.67 -15.61
CA TRP A 289 -22.09 12.31 -15.39
C TRP A 289 -23.26 11.42 -15.81
N SER A 290 -23.17 10.81 -16.99
CA SER A 290 -24.19 9.87 -17.48
C SER A 290 -24.42 8.71 -16.54
N LEU A 291 -23.32 8.16 -15.96
CA LEU A 291 -23.41 7.07 -14.97
C LEU A 291 -24.06 7.53 -13.67
N ILE A 292 -23.75 8.75 -13.20
CA ILE A 292 -24.40 9.33 -12.00
C ILE A 292 -25.91 9.49 -12.23
N GLN A 293 -26.33 9.98 -13.41
CA GLN A 293 -27.74 10.11 -13.75
C GLN A 293 -28.43 8.73 -13.88
N ALA A 294 -27.76 7.75 -14.46
CA ALA A 294 -28.26 6.38 -14.56
C ALA A 294 -28.49 5.75 -13.17
N LYS A 295 -27.53 5.92 -12.25
CA LYS A 295 -27.68 5.46 -10.87
C LYS A 295 -28.91 6.03 -10.16
N LYS A 296 -29.24 7.32 -10.39
CA LYS A 296 -30.43 7.95 -9.79
C LYS A 296 -31.76 7.36 -10.29
N LYS A 297 -31.74 6.70 -11.47
CA LYS A 297 -32.91 6.07 -12.08
C LYS A 297 -33.02 4.58 -11.81
N LEU A 298 -32.03 4.00 -11.08
CA LEU A 298 -32.10 2.61 -10.67
C LEU A 298 -33.32 2.38 -9.77
N LYS A 299 -34.09 1.34 -10.12
CA LYS A 299 -35.15 0.76 -9.30
C LYS A 299 -34.75 -0.69 -9.05
N ILE A 300 -34.56 -1.04 -7.80
CA ILE A 300 -34.00 -2.35 -7.43
C ILE A 300 -34.98 -3.04 -6.49
N ASP A 301 -35.30 -4.28 -6.81
CA ASP A 301 -36.02 -5.17 -5.91
C ASP A 301 -35.01 -5.94 -5.07
N PHE A 302 -35.17 -5.89 -3.76
CA PHE A 302 -34.34 -6.60 -2.81
C PHE A 302 -35.09 -7.77 -2.18
N GLU A 303 -34.34 -8.79 -1.77
CA GLU A 303 -34.81 -9.86 -0.90
C GLU A 303 -34.02 -9.86 0.40
N THR A 304 -34.70 -10.13 1.51
CA THR A 304 -34.05 -10.26 2.82
C THR A 304 -33.55 -11.69 2.98
N VAL A 305 -32.24 -11.85 3.14
CA VAL A 305 -31.58 -13.16 3.30
C VAL A 305 -31.06 -13.40 4.71
N GLU A 306 -30.89 -12.34 5.50
CA GLU A 306 -30.47 -12.36 6.90
C GLU A 306 -31.21 -11.30 7.69
N THR A 307 -31.18 -11.40 9.03
CA THR A 307 -31.75 -10.36 9.91
C THR A 307 -31.07 -9.01 9.63
N LEU A 308 -31.89 -7.99 9.38
CA LEU A 308 -31.38 -6.64 9.19
C LEU A 308 -30.80 -6.10 10.50
N GLU A 309 -29.61 -5.58 10.42
CA GLU A 309 -28.90 -5.01 11.57
C GLU A 309 -29.18 -3.51 11.70
N SER A 310 -29.20 -3.01 12.93
CA SER A 310 -29.31 -1.58 13.25
C SER A 310 -28.20 -1.15 14.21
N SER A 311 -27.96 0.16 14.29
CA SER A 311 -26.99 0.71 15.24
C SER A 311 -27.38 0.43 16.69
N ASP A 312 -28.68 0.48 17.02
CA ASP A 312 -29.17 0.17 18.36
C ASP A 312 -28.91 -1.28 18.72
N LEU A 313 -29.23 -2.22 17.83
CA LEU A 313 -28.93 -3.64 18.03
C LEU A 313 -27.41 -3.89 18.24
N HIS A 314 -26.56 -3.15 17.55
CA HIS A 314 -25.10 -3.26 17.75
C HIS A 314 -24.68 -2.74 19.15
N GLU A 315 -25.26 -1.64 19.61
CA GLU A 315 -24.98 -1.06 20.92
C GLU A 315 -25.42 -2.02 22.04
N ASP A 316 -26.61 -2.58 21.93
CA ASP A 316 -27.16 -3.59 22.88
C ASP A 316 -26.26 -4.84 22.95
N LYS A 317 -25.79 -5.35 21.79
CA LYS A 317 -24.85 -6.49 21.73
C LYS A 317 -23.52 -6.17 22.40
N LEU A 318 -23.01 -4.95 22.25
CA LEU A 318 -21.77 -4.52 22.89
C LEU A 318 -21.92 -4.39 24.41
N ASP A 319 -23.06 -3.86 24.87
CA ASP A 319 -23.37 -3.75 26.31
C ASP A 319 -23.54 -5.13 26.95
N ASP A 320 -24.26 -6.04 26.29
CA ASP A 320 -24.37 -7.41 26.76
C ASP A 320 -23.04 -8.13 26.84
N ALA A 321 -22.19 -7.99 25.80
CA ALA A 321 -20.85 -8.57 25.77
C ALA A 321 -19.94 -8.02 26.88
N LEU A 322 -20.03 -6.72 27.19
CA LEU A 322 -19.31 -6.13 28.30
C LEU A 322 -19.78 -6.62 29.65
N LYS A 323 -21.07 -6.88 29.80
CA LYS A 323 -21.70 -7.32 31.06
C LYS A 323 -21.57 -8.83 31.26
N ASN A 324 -21.95 -9.61 30.28
CA ASN A 324 -22.19 -11.05 30.35
C ASN A 324 -21.27 -11.90 29.49
N GLY A 325 -20.47 -11.28 28.59
CA GLY A 325 -19.65 -11.99 27.65
C GLY A 325 -18.46 -12.72 28.28
N THR A 326 -18.02 -13.79 27.65
CA THR A 326 -16.81 -14.53 28.04
C THR A 326 -15.58 -13.61 27.94
N VAL A 327 -14.82 -13.49 29.03
CA VAL A 327 -13.61 -12.69 29.09
C VAL A 327 -12.44 -13.48 28.52
N ASN A 328 -11.74 -12.90 27.57
CA ASN A 328 -10.43 -13.38 27.12
C ASN A 328 -9.38 -12.45 27.69
N GLU A 329 -8.74 -12.88 28.79
CA GLU A 329 -7.73 -12.10 29.49
C GLU A 329 -6.50 -11.90 28.60
N GLN A 330 -6.13 -10.66 28.35
CA GLN A 330 -4.97 -10.28 27.52
C GLN A 330 -3.73 -9.99 28.37
N ARG A 331 -3.92 -9.47 29.57
CA ARG A 331 -2.85 -9.10 30.49
C ARG A 331 -3.35 -9.10 31.93
N LEU A 332 -2.54 -9.65 32.84
CA LEU A 332 -2.75 -9.61 34.27
C LEU A 332 -1.40 -9.40 34.96
N ASP A 333 -1.21 -8.24 35.57
CA ASP A 333 -0.02 -7.91 36.34
C ASP A 333 -0.43 -7.65 37.79
N GLY A 334 0.33 -8.18 38.76
CA GLY A 334 0.09 -7.97 40.19
C GLY A 334 -1.22 -8.55 40.69
N LYS A 335 -1.89 -7.81 41.56
CA LYS A 335 -3.16 -8.20 42.20
C LYS A 335 -4.24 -7.11 42.01
N PRO A 336 -4.74 -6.88 40.80
CA PRO A 336 -5.65 -5.76 40.53
C PRO A 336 -6.90 -5.79 41.42
N LYS A 337 -7.50 -6.97 41.64
CA LYS A 337 -8.71 -7.10 42.47
C LYS A 337 -8.50 -6.56 43.91
N GLU A 338 -7.37 -6.88 44.50
CA GLU A 338 -7.01 -6.38 45.86
C GLU A 338 -6.74 -4.87 45.82
N ALA A 339 -6.02 -4.40 44.80
CA ALA A 339 -5.69 -2.98 44.66
C ALA A 339 -6.95 -2.12 44.42
N PHE A 340 -7.92 -2.59 43.61
CA PHE A 340 -9.21 -1.90 43.46
C PHE A 340 -10.04 -1.89 44.76
N LYS A 341 -10.01 -2.98 45.54
CA LYS A 341 -10.73 -3.06 46.81
C LYS A 341 -10.17 -2.04 47.86
N ASN A 342 -8.86 -1.82 47.83
CA ASN A 342 -8.16 -0.96 48.78
C ASN A 342 -7.96 0.48 48.28
N ALA A 343 -8.53 0.83 47.10
CA ALA A 343 -8.41 2.15 46.51
C ALA A 343 -9.17 3.22 47.34
N SER A 344 -8.56 4.38 47.54
CA SER A 344 -9.23 5.54 48.13
C SER A 344 -10.23 6.18 47.13
N LYS A 345 -9.94 6.05 45.83
CA LYS A 345 -10.79 6.57 44.76
C LYS A 345 -10.72 5.67 43.54
N ILE A 346 -11.88 5.41 42.93
CA ILE A 346 -11.98 4.73 41.66
C ILE A 346 -12.55 5.69 40.64
N ILE A 347 -11.88 5.78 39.49
CA ILE A 347 -12.37 6.51 38.33
C ILE A 347 -12.74 5.46 37.27
N GLU A 348 -14.00 5.49 36.83
CA GLU A 348 -14.50 4.63 35.78
C GLU A 348 -15.07 5.47 34.63
N ARG A 349 -14.73 5.09 33.40
CA ARG A 349 -15.26 5.74 32.19
C ARG A 349 -15.52 4.69 31.13
N THR A 350 -16.64 4.86 30.44
CA THR A 350 -17.01 4.05 29.29
C THR A 350 -16.83 4.88 28.03
N TYR A 351 -16.24 4.27 27.02
CA TYR A 351 -16.07 4.85 25.70
C TYR A 351 -16.68 3.91 24.65
N SER A 352 -17.46 4.45 23.72
CA SER A 352 -17.98 3.71 22.58
C SER A 352 -17.49 4.34 21.27
N CYS A 353 -17.32 3.51 20.27
CA CYS A 353 -16.97 3.90 18.93
C CYS A 353 -17.90 3.18 17.95
N PRO A 354 -18.75 3.88 17.19
CA PRO A 354 -19.63 3.29 16.24
C PRO A 354 -18.88 2.80 15.00
N PHE A 355 -19.56 2.10 14.09
CA PHE A 355 -19.05 1.91 12.74
C PHE A 355 -18.85 3.24 12.05
N ILE A 356 -17.66 3.47 11.50
CA ILE A 356 -17.30 4.73 10.84
C ILE A 356 -16.63 4.42 9.50
N ALA A 357 -17.13 5.04 8.44
CA ALA A 357 -16.47 5.02 7.14
C ALA A 357 -15.08 5.69 7.22
N HIS A 358 -14.11 5.17 6.50
CA HIS A 358 -12.74 5.72 6.47
C HIS A 358 -12.69 7.11 5.79
N ASN A 359 -13.64 7.41 4.91
CA ASN A 359 -13.86 8.69 4.26
C ASN A 359 -12.59 9.29 3.63
N THR A 360 -11.90 8.51 2.83
CA THR A 360 -10.71 8.95 2.09
C THR A 360 -11.07 10.08 1.13
N LEU A 361 -10.21 11.10 0.97
CA LEU A 361 -10.50 12.24 0.08
C LEU A 361 -10.70 11.80 -1.38
N GLU A 362 -9.84 10.90 -1.86
CA GLU A 362 -10.01 10.19 -3.13
C GLU A 362 -11.00 9.03 -2.93
N PRO A 363 -12.22 9.04 -3.52
CA PRO A 363 -13.13 7.90 -3.46
C PRO A 363 -12.51 6.64 -4.05
N MET A 364 -13.04 5.46 -3.70
CA MET A 364 -12.54 4.21 -4.26
C MET A 364 -12.62 4.24 -5.78
N ASN A 365 -11.56 3.86 -6.42
CA ASN A 365 -11.47 3.75 -7.88
C ASN A 365 -10.41 2.72 -8.24
N PHE A 366 -10.55 2.10 -9.39
CA PHE A 366 -9.54 1.17 -9.89
C PHE A 366 -9.65 1.00 -11.41
N PHE A 367 -8.50 0.87 -12.06
CA PHE A 367 -8.43 0.51 -13.48
C PHE A 367 -8.11 -0.96 -13.64
N ALA A 368 -8.82 -1.63 -14.54
CA ALA A 368 -8.57 -3.01 -14.95
C ALA A 368 -8.63 -3.17 -16.47
N ASP A 369 -7.70 -3.93 -17.01
CA ASP A 369 -7.69 -4.40 -18.42
C ASP A 369 -7.45 -5.91 -18.41
N VAL A 370 -8.55 -6.66 -18.46
CA VAL A 370 -8.55 -8.12 -18.35
C VAL A 370 -8.69 -8.73 -19.73
N LYS A 371 -7.74 -9.59 -20.08
CA LYS A 371 -7.74 -10.39 -21.32
C LYS A 371 -7.90 -11.88 -20.95
N LYS A 372 -8.11 -12.72 -21.94
CA LYS A 372 -8.34 -14.18 -21.75
C LYS A 372 -7.27 -14.84 -20.87
N LYS A 373 -6.01 -14.42 -20.96
CA LYS A 373 -4.87 -15.06 -20.27
C LYS A 373 -4.01 -14.10 -19.41
N SER A 374 -4.37 -12.84 -19.32
CA SER A 374 -3.62 -11.83 -18.57
C SER A 374 -4.53 -10.75 -18.02
N ALA A 375 -4.05 -10.05 -16.99
CA ALA A 375 -4.73 -8.88 -16.45
C ALA A 375 -3.73 -7.78 -16.09
N LYS A 376 -4.10 -6.54 -16.32
CA LYS A 376 -3.39 -5.36 -15.86
C LYS A 376 -4.30 -4.57 -14.92
N LEU A 377 -3.86 -4.41 -13.68
CA LEU A 377 -4.59 -3.80 -12.59
C LEU A 377 -3.81 -2.56 -12.12
N ILE A 378 -4.41 -1.39 -12.16
CA ILE A 378 -3.74 -0.12 -11.82
C ILE A 378 -4.63 0.68 -10.90
N GLY A 379 -4.10 1.07 -9.74
CA GLY A 379 -4.88 1.90 -8.84
C GLY A 379 -4.30 2.06 -7.44
N PRO A 380 -5.05 2.78 -6.60
CA PRO A 380 -4.63 3.15 -5.27
C PRO A 380 -4.89 2.03 -4.26
N ILE A 381 -3.94 1.11 -4.10
CA ILE A 381 -4.05 -0.08 -3.25
C ILE A 381 -2.91 -0.16 -2.23
N GLN A 382 -3.22 -0.45 -0.96
CA GLN A 382 -2.25 -0.64 0.12
C GLN A 382 -1.66 -2.06 0.15
N THR A 383 -2.33 -3.03 -0.49
CA THR A 383 -2.03 -4.46 -0.47
C THR A 383 -1.93 -5.06 -1.87
N PRO A 384 -0.99 -4.60 -2.71
CA PRO A 384 -0.93 -5.00 -4.12
C PRO A 384 -0.75 -6.51 -4.32
N LYS A 385 -0.02 -7.20 -3.42
CA LYS A 385 0.14 -8.65 -3.46
C LYS A 385 -1.17 -9.39 -3.16
N ALA A 386 -1.94 -8.93 -2.19
CA ALA A 386 -3.25 -9.51 -1.90
C ALA A 386 -4.18 -9.37 -3.11
N LEU A 387 -4.27 -8.17 -3.70
CA LEU A 387 -5.04 -7.96 -4.92
C LEU A 387 -4.63 -8.91 -6.05
N LYS A 388 -3.32 -9.08 -6.29
CA LYS A 388 -2.82 -10.00 -7.32
C LYS A 388 -3.26 -11.44 -7.07
N ASN A 389 -3.19 -11.89 -5.81
CA ASN A 389 -3.59 -13.24 -5.42
C ASN A 389 -5.09 -13.46 -5.61
N SER A 390 -5.91 -12.54 -5.11
CA SER A 390 -7.37 -12.63 -5.18
C SER A 390 -7.87 -12.50 -6.61
N ALA A 391 -7.28 -11.60 -7.42
CA ALA A 391 -7.58 -11.50 -8.84
C ALA A 391 -7.21 -12.76 -9.62
N ALA A 392 -6.08 -13.39 -9.31
CA ALA A 392 -5.68 -14.65 -9.95
C ALA A 392 -6.70 -15.76 -9.70
N ASN A 393 -7.19 -15.84 -8.45
CA ASN A 393 -8.21 -16.80 -8.04
C ASN A 393 -9.57 -16.52 -8.71
N LEU A 394 -10.04 -15.28 -8.63
CA LEU A 394 -11.34 -14.85 -9.17
C LEU A 394 -11.42 -14.95 -10.70
N LEU A 395 -10.35 -14.56 -11.39
CA LEU A 395 -10.31 -14.55 -12.84
C LEU A 395 -9.91 -15.89 -13.46
N ASN A 396 -9.36 -16.80 -12.65
CA ASN A 396 -8.70 -18.04 -13.09
C ASN A 396 -7.55 -17.77 -14.08
N ILE A 397 -6.69 -16.81 -13.74
CA ILE A 397 -5.51 -16.41 -14.49
C ILE A 397 -4.26 -16.67 -13.64
N PRO A 398 -3.19 -17.29 -14.19
CA PRO A 398 -1.95 -17.49 -13.44
C PRO A 398 -1.38 -16.18 -12.91
N LYS A 399 -0.94 -16.14 -11.65
CA LYS A 399 -0.40 -14.95 -10.98
C LYS A 399 0.69 -14.22 -11.78
N LYS A 400 1.56 -14.98 -12.46
CA LYS A 400 2.63 -14.43 -13.31
C LYS A 400 2.14 -13.58 -14.47
N ASN A 401 0.88 -13.75 -14.87
CA ASN A 401 0.23 -13.04 -15.97
C ASN A 401 -0.63 -11.87 -15.48
N ILE A 402 -0.55 -11.53 -14.20
CA ILE A 402 -1.27 -10.39 -13.60
C ILE A 402 -0.25 -9.35 -13.17
N ASP A 403 -0.31 -8.19 -13.82
CA ASP A 403 0.46 -7.01 -13.45
C ASP A 403 -0.35 -6.10 -12.52
N VAL A 404 0.24 -5.72 -11.39
CA VAL A 404 -0.34 -4.75 -10.47
C VAL A 404 0.57 -3.54 -10.36
N LEU A 405 0.05 -2.37 -10.70
CA LEU A 405 0.74 -1.09 -10.58
C LEU A 405 0.02 -0.21 -9.57
N MET A 406 0.81 0.36 -8.67
CA MET A 406 0.32 1.26 -7.64
C MET A 406 0.39 2.70 -8.12
N THR A 407 -0.73 3.42 -8.02
CA THR A 407 -0.75 4.88 -8.14
C THR A 407 -0.49 5.50 -6.77
N ARG A 408 -0.21 6.81 -6.73
CA ARG A 408 -0.31 7.54 -5.48
C ARG A 408 -1.73 7.43 -4.93
N ILE A 409 -1.85 7.34 -3.62
CA ILE A 409 -3.12 7.12 -2.93
C ILE A 409 -3.57 8.41 -2.26
N GLY A 410 -4.78 8.86 -2.55
CA GLY A 410 -5.42 10.06 -1.99
C GLY A 410 -6.09 9.83 -0.63
N GLY A 411 -5.35 9.19 0.29
CA GLY A 411 -5.81 8.76 1.60
C GLY A 411 -6.14 7.28 1.63
N GLY A 412 -5.70 6.59 2.69
CA GLY A 412 -5.94 5.16 2.87
C GLY A 412 -6.68 4.85 4.16
N PHE A 413 -6.11 5.24 5.30
CA PHE A 413 -6.66 5.02 6.65
C PHE A 413 -7.05 3.57 6.94
N GLY A 414 -6.56 2.59 6.13
CA GLY A 414 -6.94 1.19 6.17
C GLY A 414 -8.01 0.79 5.15
N ARG A 415 -8.74 1.72 4.52
CA ARG A 415 -9.79 1.43 3.54
C ARG A 415 -9.29 0.64 2.34
N ARG A 416 -8.07 0.95 1.87
CA ARG A 416 -7.46 0.34 0.68
C ARG A 416 -6.58 -0.87 0.99
N LEU A 417 -6.69 -1.40 2.22
CA LEU A 417 -6.19 -2.74 2.57
C LEU A 417 -7.04 -3.84 1.92
N TYR A 418 -8.33 -3.56 1.70
CA TYR A 418 -9.31 -4.48 1.14
C TYR A 418 -9.38 -4.34 -0.37
N VAL A 419 -9.44 -5.47 -1.07
CA VAL A 419 -9.19 -5.56 -2.52
C VAL A 419 -10.45 -5.56 -3.38
N HIS A 420 -11.65 -5.56 -2.78
CA HIS A 420 -12.94 -5.74 -3.47
C HIS A 420 -13.14 -4.77 -4.64
N PHE A 421 -12.87 -3.48 -4.49
CA PHE A 421 -13.03 -2.48 -5.56
C PHE A 421 -12.11 -2.74 -6.76
N GLY A 422 -10.92 -3.34 -6.54
CA GLY A 422 -10.04 -3.82 -7.60
C GLY A 422 -10.56 -5.08 -8.30
N LEU A 423 -11.20 -5.98 -7.55
CA LEU A 423 -11.83 -7.20 -8.08
C LEU A 423 -13.10 -6.88 -8.87
N GLU A 424 -13.91 -5.96 -8.41
CA GLU A 424 -15.07 -5.42 -9.15
C GLU A 424 -14.65 -4.86 -10.50
N ALA A 425 -13.65 -3.97 -10.52
CA ALA A 425 -13.10 -3.43 -11.76
C ALA A 425 -12.64 -4.54 -12.72
N ALA A 426 -11.98 -5.58 -12.17
CA ALA A 426 -11.48 -6.70 -12.96
C ALA A 426 -12.61 -7.56 -13.56
N LEU A 427 -13.67 -7.85 -12.80
CA LEU A 427 -14.83 -8.57 -13.29
C LEU A 427 -15.62 -7.80 -14.35
N ILE A 428 -15.82 -6.50 -14.12
CA ILE A 428 -16.46 -5.62 -15.12
C ILE A 428 -15.64 -5.61 -16.41
N SER A 429 -14.32 -5.46 -16.32
CA SER A 429 -13.42 -5.51 -17.47
C SER A 429 -13.48 -6.85 -18.21
N LYS A 430 -13.49 -7.97 -17.48
CA LYS A 430 -13.62 -9.32 -18.06
C LYS A 430 -14.94 -9.47 -18.81
N LYS A 431 -16.06 -9.03 -18.21
CA LYS A 431 -17.40 -9.14 -18.79
C LYS A 431 -17.56 -8.25 -20.02
N MET A 432 -17.01 -7.04 -19.99
CA MET A 432 -17.06 -6.09 -21.09
C MET A 432 -16.03 -6.36 -22.21
N GLY A 433 -15.04 -7.20 -21.98
CA GLY A 433 -13.94 -7.44 -22.91
C GLY A 433 -13.08 -6.19 -23.21
N SER A 434 -13.15 -5.17 -22.39
CA SER A 434 -12.50 -3.86 -22.61
C SER A 434 -11.89 -3.29 -21.33
N PRO A 435 -10.91 -2.36 -21.47
CA PRO A 435 -10.39 -1.63 -20.30
C PRO A 435 -11.50 -0.86 -19.58
N ILE A 436 -11.52 -0.97 -18.26
CA ILE A 436 -12.52 -0.33 -17.38
C ILE A 436 -11.82 0.49 -16.32
N LYS A 437 -12.36 1.67 -16.04
CA LYS A 437 -12.09 2.42 -14.81
C LYS A 437 -13.37 2.47 -13.97
N LEU A 438 -13.33 1.75 -12.85
CA LEU A 438 -14.36 1.80 -11.83
C LEU A 438 -14.15 3.06 -10.97
N ILE A 439 -15.22 3.79 -10.67
CA ILE A 439 -15.24 4.96 -9.81
C ILE A 439 -16.43 4.85 -8.86
N TYR A 440 -16.19 4.95 -7.56
CA TYR A 440 -17.24 5.10 -6.56
C TYR A 440 -17.64 6.57 -6.43
N LYS A 441 -18.91 6.84 -6.23
CA LYS A 441 -19.34 8.12 -5.68
C LYS A 441 -18.98 8.19 -4.19
N ARG A 442 -19.06 9.37 -3.62
CA ARG A 442 -18.82 9.56 -2.18
C ARG A 442 -19.81 8.75 -1.33
N GLU A 443 -21.07 8.72 -1.75
CA GLU A 443 -22.11 7.95 -1.07
C GLU A 443 -21.78 6.46 -1.08
N ASP A 444 -21.33 5.91 -2.22
CA ASP A 444 -20.94 4.49 -2.31
C ASP A 444 -19.77 4.19 -1.36
N ASP A 445 -18.76 5.04 -1.31
CA ASP A 445 -17.59 4.85 -0.46
C ASP A 445 -17.93 4.89 1.04
N ILE A 446 -18.88 5.77 1.42
CA ILE A 446 -19.33 5.90 2.81
C ILE A 446 -20.24 4.73 3.23
N THR A 447 -21.04 4.17 2.32
CA THR A 447 -22.06 3.18 2.63
C THR A 447 -21.68 1.75 2.23
N GLN A 448 -20.53 1.52 1.61
CA GLN A 448 -20.07 0.21 1.13
C GLN A 448 -19.89 -0.84 2.25
N GLY A 449 -19.91 -0.44 3.49
CA GLY A 449 -19.93 -1.36 4.62
C GLY A 449 -18.59 -1.88 5.10
N VAL A 450 -17.50 -1.54 4.45
CA VAL A 450 -16.15 -1.78 5.00
C VAL A 450 -15.80 -0.63 5.93
N PHE A 451 -16.23 -0.74 7.18
CA PHE A 451 -16.11 0.29 8.20
C PHE A 451 -14.95 0.04 9.16
N ARG A 452 -14.55 1.07 9.89
CA ARG A 452 -13.89 0.88 11.18
C ARG A 452 -14.84 0.15 12.10
N PRO A 453 -14.37 -0.89 12.81
CA PRO A 453 -15.24 -1.68 13.68
C PRO A 453 -15.87 -0.86 14.81
N ALA A 454 -17.10 -1.16 15.14
CA ALA A 454 -17.71 -0.68 16.37
C ALA A 454 -17.15 -1.45 17.56
N TYR A 455 -16.87 -0.75 18.66
CA TYR A 455 -16.53 -1.37 19.93
C TYR A 455 -16.82 -0.44 21.10
N LYS A 456 -16.88 -1.02 22.30
CA LYS A 456 -17.13 -0.32 23.56
C LYS A 456 -16.10 -0.78 24.60
N SER A 457 -15.60 0.13 25.40
CA SER A 457 -14.58 -0.18 26.40
C SER A 457 -14.86 0.54 27.71
N ILE A 458 -14.64 -0.16 28.82
CA ILE A 458 -14.71 0.38 30.18
C ILE A 458 -13.27 0.47 30.70
N TYR A 459 -12.90 1.65 31.13
CA TYR A 459 -11.61 1.93 31.78
C TYR A 459 -11.82 2.20 33.24
N LYS A 460 -11.03 1.54 34.11
CA LYS A 460 -11.04 1.77 35.55
C LYS A 460 -9.63 2.09 36.02
N ALA A 461 -9.51 3.11 36.83
CA ALA A 461 -8.29 3.48 37.50
C ALA A 461 -8.52 3.54 39.03
N ALA A 462 -7.68 2.86 39.80
CA ALA A 462 -7.68 2.92 41.23
C ALA A 462 -6.56 3.90 41.68
N LEU A 463 -6.92 4.82 42.55
CA LEU A 463 -5.99 5.79 43.12
C LEU A 463 -5.87 5.61 44.64
N ASP A 464 -4.69 5.85 45.18
CA ASP A 464 -4.46 5.93 46.62
C ASP A 464 -4.85 7.32 47.18
N GLU A 465 -4.68 7.52 48.49
CA GLU A 465 -4.94 8.78 49.17
C GLU A 465 -4.13 9.98 48.65
N LYS A 466 -3.01 9.70 48.00
CA LYS A 466 -2.13 10.70 47.36
C LYS A 466 -2.41 10.88 45.87
N ASN A 467 -3.52 10.36 45.38
CA ASN A 467 -3.92 10.33 43.96
C ASN A 467 -2.90 9.64 43.00
N ARG A 468 -2.10 8.72 43.50
CA ARG A 468 -1.19 7.92 42.68
C ARG A 468 -1.96 6.70 42.12
N LEU A 469 -1.70 6.35 40.86
CA LEU A 469 -2.32 5.20 40.19
C LEU A 469 -1.77 3.90 40.82
N THR A 470 -2.64 3.11 41.43
CA THR A 470 -2.30 1.83 42.07
C THR A 470 -2.80 0.62 41.25
N ALA A 471 -3.89 0.77 40.51
CA ALA A 471 -4.35 -0.25 39.57
C ALA A 471 -5.06 0.37 38.35
N PHE A 472 -4.98 -0.34 37.25
CA PHE A 472 -5.61 0.03 35.99
C PHE A 472 -6.27 -1.19 35.36
N SER A 473 -7.50 -1.06 34.89
CA SER A 473 -8.24 -2.13 34.23
C SER A 473 -8.91 -1.62 32.97
N VAL A 474 -8.85 -2.42 31.90
CA VAL A 474 -9.57 -2.16 30.65
C VAL A 474 -10.36 -3.39 30.28
N ARG A 475 -11.67 -3.23 30.12
CA ARG A 475 -12.55 -4.25 29.57
C ARG A 475 -13.14 -3.75 28.26
N GLY A 476 -12.95 -4.48 27.18
CA GLY A 476 -13.45 -4.13 25.85
C GLY A 476 -14.32 -5.20 25.25
N ALA A 477 -15.33 -4.77 24.51
CA ALA A 477 -16.19 -5.63 23.69
C ALA A 477 -16.19 -5.14 22.24
N GLY A 478 -16.24 -6.07 21.31
CA GLY A 478 -16.38 -5.82 19.90
C GLY A 478 -17.34 -6.81 19.26
N LEU A 479 -17.86 -6.49 18.10
CA LEU A 479 -18.75 -7.37 17.35
C LEU A 479 -17.91 -8.41 16.60
N PRO A 480 -18.04 -9.71 16.91
CA PRO A 480 -17.08 -10.72 16.45
C PRO A 480 -17.20 -11.10 14.98
N ASN A 481 -18.37 -11.00 14.40
CA ASN A 481 -18.68 -11.44 13.05
C ASN A 481 -19.65 -10.45 12.39
N GLY A 482 -19.23 -9.91 11.28
CA GLY A 482 -20.05 -9.11 10.40
C GLY A 482 -19.37 -9.04 9.05
N PRO A 483 -20.02 -8.54 8.02
CA PRO A 483 -19.37 -8.19 6.76
C PRO A 483 -18.33 -7.10 6.97
N VAL A 484 -18.20 -6.64 8.18
CA VAL A 484 -17.26 -5.67 8.68
C VAL A 484 -16.08 -6.40 9.30
N PHE A 485 -14.92 -5.81 9.18
CA PHE A 485 -13.64 -6.31 9.64
C PHE A 485 -13.69 -6.91 11.07
N PRO A 486 -13.05 -8.05 11.31
CA PRO A 486 -12.97 -8.62 12.64
C PRO A 486 -12.47 -7.59 13.63
N ASN A 487 -13.22 -7.39 14.70
CA ASN A 487 -12.89 -6.46 15.75
C ASN A 487 -11.50 -6.75 16.30
N ARG A 488 -10.65 -5.75 16.23
CA ARG A 488 -9.44 -5.73 17.01
C ARG A 488 -9.73 -4.97 18.29
N PHE A 489 -9.50 -5.60 19.42
CA PHE A 489 -9.27 -4.87 20.66
C PHE A 489 -8.26 -3.75 20.35
N PRO A 490 -8.41 -2.52 20.85
CA PRO A 490 -7.47 -1.47 20.56
C PRO A 490 -6.06 -1.93 20.95
N ALA A 491 -5.31 -2.40 19.96
CA ALA A 491 -3.95 -2.89 20.15
C ALA A 491 -3.11 -1.80 20.82
N GLY A 492 -2.42 -2.15 21.88
CA GLY A 492 -1.60 -1.24 22.65
C GLY A 492 -2.32 -0.46 23.76
N ALA A 493 -3.63 -0.64 23.95
CA ALA A 493 -4.34 0.04 25.02
C ALA A 493 -3.83 -0.38 26.41
N ILE A 494 -3.38 -1.61 26.56
CA ILE A 494 -2.88 -2.16 27.83
C ILE A 494 -1.34 -2.29 27.84
N GLU A 495 -0.72 -2.47 26.69
CA GLU A 495 0.70 -2.82 26.58
C GLU A 495 1.65 -1.72 27.06
N ASN A 496 1.24 -0.46 26.95
CA ASN A 496 2.05 0.70 27.27
C ASN A 496 1.76 1.35 28.62
N TYR A 497 0.76 0.86 29.37
CA TYR A 497 0.47 1.41 30.70
C TYR A 497 1.43 0.85 31.75
N LYS A 498 1.92 1.75 32.60
CA LYS A 498 2.76 1.41 33.78
C LYS A 498 1.95 1.63 35.04
N ALA A 499 1.42 0.54 35.56
CA ALA A 499 0.86 0.48 36.90
C ALA A 499 1.30 -0.84 37.54
N GLU A 500 1.39 -0.90 38.87
CA GLU A 500 1.81 -2.13 39.56
C GLU A 500 0.78 -3.26 39.36
N ASN A 501 -0.49 -2.90 39.22
CA ASN A 501 -1.57 -3.85 39.06
C ASN A 501 -2.40 -3.50 37.78
N ILE A 502 -2.45 -4.41 36.83
CA ILE A 502 -3.13 -4.21 35.54
C ILE A 502 -4.01 -5.44 35.25
N SER A 503 -5.23 -5.20 34.76
CA SER A 503 -6.13 -6.25 34.24
C SER A 503 -6.97 -5.77 33.07
#